data_d03220b748252434771675cb62fc3ad8
#
_entry.id   d03220b748252434771675cb62fc3ad8
#
_cell.length_a   1.000
_cell.length_b   1.000
_cell.length_c   1.000
_cell.angle_alpha   90.00
_cell.angle_beta   90.00
_cell.angle_gamma   90.00
#
_symmetry.space_group_name_H-M   'P 1'
#
loop_
_entity.id
_entity.type
_entity.pdbx_description
1 polymer ?
#
loop_
_entity_poly.entity_id
_entity_poly.type
_entity_poly.pdbx_seq_one_letter_code
_entity_poly.pdbx_strand_id
1 'polypeptide(L)'
;MMLTQNKSQVEIRKIVIFGAGKIGRSFIGQLFGCSGYKVVFIDVDPVMITRLNQQGNYRVVIKGEKDEEIIVPNVKAISALDRDKVVDAVSTAEILAVSVGKNALEKVIPAIAAGLVRRFTNNPGIPLDIILAENMRSAASFVRTLLKKNLPSGFPVETMVGLIETSIGKMVPIMPLAELEKDPLVVFAEPYNTLILDGKGFKSTIPAIKGLAPKNNIKAWVDRKAFIHNLGHATAAYYGYSLHPGSVYMYEILDDSDVFRFTRNVMLQSADILRTAYPGDFTASDLEDHIDDLIYRFRNKALQDTIFRVGLDLNRKLNADDRFMGAIHLAMQYRKPYNLILEAMSFGLCFRAKDEAGNSFPSDVMFLDSIEKDFELTLIELLGFDPVLDLPVIEKLKKLYKVKQGV
;
A
#
# COMPACT_ATOMS: atom_id res chain seq x y z
N MET A 1 -60.18 7.47 1.99
CA MET A 1 -59.17 6.52 2.42
C MET A 1 -57.86 6.86 1.72
N MET A 2 -57.08 7.77 2.34
CA MET A 2 -55.83 8.23 1.75
C MET A 2 -54.72 7.23 2.09
N LEU A 3 -54.13 6.60 1.08
CA LEU A 3 -52.97 5.77 1.21
C LEU A 3 -51.76 6.68 1.42
N THR A 4 -51.30 6.79 2.66
CA THR A 4 -49.99 7.38 2.98
C THR A 4 -48.91 6.45 2.46
N GLN A 5 -48.29 6.84 1.38
CA GLN A 5 -47.03 6.24 0.92
C GLN A 5 -45.93 6.56 1.95
N ASN A 6 -45.59 5.58 2.78
CA ASN A 6 -44.39 5.60 3.58
C ASN A 6 -43.20 5.57 2.61
N LYS A 7 -42.65 6.73 2.27
CA LYS A 7 -41.30 6.81 1.71
C LYS A 7 -40.35 6.34 2.81
N SER A 8 -39.94 5.07 2.77
CA SER A 8 -38.79 4.61 3.53
C SER A 8 -37.63 5.54 3.21
N GLN A 9 -37.22 6.36 4.15
CA GLN A 9 -35.96 7.10 4.04
C GLN A 9 -34.87 6.03 3.88
N VAL A 10 -34.29 5.96 2.70
CA VAL A 10 -33.11 5.15 2.46
C VAL A 10 -32.02 5.72 3.38
N GLU A 11 -31.71 4.99 4.45
CA GLU A 11 -30.67 5.39 5.38
C GLU A 11 -29.35 5.45 4.62
N ILE A 12 -28.78 6.66 4.50
CA ILE A 12 -27.57 6.89 3.72
C ILE A 12 -26.42 6.24 4.47
N ARG A 13 -25.91 5.14 3.93
CA ARG A 13 -24.73 4.43 4.45
C ARG A 13 -23.53 5.37 4.49
N LYS A 14 -22.77 5.33 5.57
CA LYS A 14 -21.64 6.25 5.79
C LYS A 14 -20.32 5.52 6.03
N ILE A 15 -19.31 5.86 5.22
CA ILE A 15 -17.93 5.52 5.51
C ILE A 15 -17.18 6.73 6.06
N VAL A 16 -16.36 6.51 7.09
CA VAL A 16 -15.42 7.51 7.61
C VAL A 16 -14.01 7.07 7.24
N ILE A 17 -13.22 7.96 6.62
CA ILE A 17 -11.88 7.66 6.13
C ILE A 17 -10.88 8.62 6.77
N PHE A 18 -9.99 8.09 7.61
CA PHE A 18 -8.83 8.84 8.08
C PHE A 18 -7.79 8.93 6.95
N GLY A 19 -7.46 10.15 6.55
CA GLY A 19 -6.57 10.48 5.44
C GLY A 19 -7.32 10.74 4.12
N ALA A 20 -7.39 12.01 3.70
CA ALA A 20 -7.85 12.43 2.38
C ALA A 20 -6.70 12.47 1.34
N GLY A 21 -5.66 11.72 1.58
CA GLY A 21 -4.50 11.61 0.70
C GLY A 21 -4.80 10.83 -0.59
N LYS A 22 -3.73 10.43 -1.29
CA LYS A 22 -3.84 9.75 -2.59
C LYS A 22 -4.68 8.47 -2.51
N ILE A 23 -4.36 7.54 -1.62
CA ILE A 23 -5.09 6.26 -1.46
C ILE A 23 -6.49 6.48 -0.90
N GLY A 24 -6.64 7.36 0.09
CA GLY A 24 -7.94 7.67 0.67
C GLY A 24 -8.95 8.15 -0.38
N ARG A 25 -8.56 9.06 -1.27
CA ARG A 25 -9.43 9.59 -2.32
C ARG A 25 -9.49 8.68 -3.55
N SER A 26 -8.34 8.29 -4.14
CA SER A 26 -8.30 7.60 -5.42
C SER A 26 -8.72 6.14 -5.37
N PHE A 27 -8.79 5.55 -4.19
CA PHE A 27 -9.11 4.15 -4.03
C PHE A 27 -10.29 3.93 -3.08
N ILE A 28 -10.11 4.14 -1.77
CA ILE A 28 -11.16 3.84 -0.79
C ILE A 28 -12.38 4.74 -1.02
N GLY A 29 -12.18 6.05 -1.06
CA GLY A 29 -13.26 7.02 -1.29
C GLY A 29 -13.95 6.84 -2.63
N GLN A 30 -13.20 6.50 -3.70
CA GLN A 30 -13.76 6.18 -5.00
C GLN A 30 -14.67 4.94 -4.92
N LEU A 31 -14.18 3.82 -4.36
CA LEU A 31 -14.95 2.58 -4.29
C LEU A 31 -16.27 2.77 -3.52
N PHE A 32 -16.21 3.36 -2.36
CA PHE A 32 -17.38 3.54 -1.51
C PHE A 32 -18.31 4.66 -2.01
N GLY A 33 -17.75 5.82 -2.40
CA GLY A 33 -18.54 6.95 -2.88
C GLY A 33 -19.32 6.64 -4.16
N CYS A 34 -18.66 5.97 -5.14
CA CYS A 34 -19.34 5.51 -6.35
C CYS A 34 -20.33 4.36 -6.09
N SER A 35 -20.31 3.76 -4.90
CA SER A 35 -21.27 2.73 -4.48
C SER A 35 -22.39 3.29 -3.58
N GLY A 36 -22.58 4.61 -3.57
CA GLY A 36 -23.68 5.28 -2.88
C GLY A 36 -23.46 5.60 -1.40
N TYR A 37 -22.25 5.40 -0.88
CA TYR A 37 -21.93 5.82 0.50
C TYR A 37 -21.69 7.33 0.57
N LYS A 38 -22.10 7.92 1.69
CA LYS A 38 -21.59 9.23 2.11
C LYS A 38 -20.16 9.03 2.60
N VAL A 39 -19.20 9.72 1.95
CA VAL A 39 -17.79 9.67 2.32
C VAL A 39 -17.47 10.84 3.24
N VAL A 40 -16.97 10.54 4.45
CA VAL A 40 -16.52 11.55 5.41
C VAL A 40 -15.02 11.37 5.62
N PHE A 41 -14.23 12.27 5.08
CA PHE A 41 -12.78 12.29 5.32
C PHE A 41 -12.44 12.97 6.65
N ILE A 42 -11.42 12.45 7.32
CA ILE A 42 -10.78 13.10 8.48
C ILE A 42 -9.34 13.37 8.09
N ASP A 43 -8.95 14.64 8.05
CA ASP A 43 -7.61 15.05 7.62
C ASP A 43 -7.10 16.25 8.43
N VAL A 44 -5.81 16.53 8.33
CA VAL A 44 -5.15 17.68 8.98
C VAL A 44 -5.00 18.89 8.04
N ASP A 45 -5.11 18.69 6.73
CA ASP A 45 -4.96 19.73 5.71
C ASP A 45 -6.20 20.64 5.65
N PRO A 46 -6.11 21.91 6.11
CA PRO A 46 -7.27 22.81 6.13
C PRO A 46 -7.75 23.21 4.73
N VAL A 47 -6.87 23.25 3.75
CA VAL A 47 -7.23 23.58 2.35
C VAL A 47 -8.07 22.44 1.78
N MET A 48 -7.61 21.19 1.93
CA MET A 48 -8.31 20.00 1.50
C MET A 48 -9.71 19.91 2.15
N ILE A 49 -9.79 20.11 3.46
CA ILE A 49 -11.04 20.05 4.23
C ILE A 49 -12.03 21.11 3.73
N THR A 50 -11.58 22.34 3.57
CA THR A 50 -12.42 23.45 3.13
C THR A 50 -12.98 23.19 1.72
N ARG A 51 -12.13 22.79 0.80
CA ARG A 51 -12.51 22.51 -0.59
C ARG A 51 -13.48 21.34 -0.70
N LEU A 52 -13.23 20.23 -0.02
CA LEU A 52 -14.13 19.08 0.00
C LEU A 52 -15.52 19.45 0.54
N ASN A 53 -15.59 20.30 1.57
CA ASN A 53 -16.85 20.74 2.15
C ASN A 53 -17.62 21.74 1.24
N GLN A 54 -16.90 22.57 0.51
CA GLN A 54 -17.50 23.51 -0.44
C GLN A 54 -18.06 22.80 -1.68
N GLN A 55 -17.27 21.87 -2.26
CA GLN A 55 -17.66 21.19 -3.50
C GLN A 55 -18.61 20.00 -3.25
N GLY A 56 -18.46 19.29 -2.13
CA GLY A 56 -19.23 18.08 -1.83
C GLY A 56 -18.91 16.88 -2.73
N ASN A 57 -17.87 16.99 -3.56
CA ASN A 57 -17.38 15.95 -4.47
C ASN A 57 -15.90 16.20 -4.81
N TYR A 58 -15.26 15.25 -5.51
CA TYR A 58 -13.93 15.43 -6.10
C TYR A 58 -13.75 14.53 -7.33
N ARG A 59 -12.74 14.84 -8.15
CA ARG A 59 -12.41 14.11 -9.37
C ARG A 59 -11.30 13.11 -9.16
N VAL A 60 -11.50 11.91 -9.71
CA VAL A 60 -10.45 10.90 -9.91
C VAL A 60 -10.22 10.77 -11.41
N VAL A 61 -9.00 11.05 -11.87
CA VAL A 61 -8.61 10.86 -13.27
C VAL A 61 -7.88 9.53 -13.41
N ILE A 62 -8.50 8.62 -14.13
CA ILE A 62 -7.92 7.31 -14.42
C ILE A 62 -6.97 7.46 -15.60
N LYS A 63 -5.69 7.22 -15.35
CA LYS A 63 -4.59 7.34 -16.30
C LYS A 63 -4.36 6.03 -17.05
N GLY A 64 -4.80 5.96 -18.29
CA GLY A 64 -4.66 4.82 -19.18
C GLY A 64 -4.27 5.27 -20.59
N GLU A 65 -4.60 4.48 -21.62
CA GLU A 65 -4.44 4.88 -23.03
C GLU A 65 -5.27 6.14 -23.35
N LYS A 66 -6.43 6.24 -22.74
CA LYS A 66 -7.28 7.44 -22.70
C LYS A 66 -7.62 7.72 -21.25
N ASP A 67 -7.51 8.99 -20.86
CA ASP A 67 -7.89 9.42 -19.53
C ASP A 67 -9.42 9.35 -19.37
N GLU A 68 -9.86 8.79 -18.25
CA GLU A 68 -11.28 8.76 -17.85
C GLU A 68 -11.46 9.55 -16.56
N GLU A 69 -12.54 10.35 -16.47
CA GLU A 69 -12.85 11.10 -15.26
C GLU A 69 -13.99 10.45 -14.49
N ILE A 70 -13.79 10.27 -13.19
CA ILE A 70 -14.80 9.77 -12.26
C ILE A 70 -15.05 10.85 -11.22
N ILE A 71 -16.30 11.29 -11.09
CA ILE A 71 -16.74 12.18 -10.01
C ILE A 71 -17.19 11.32 -8.82
N VAL A 72 -16.56 11.53 -7.68
CA VAL A 72 -16.97 10.89 -6.42
C VAL A 72 -17.89 11.86 -5.68
N PRO A 73 -19.20 11.56 -5.59
CA PRO A 73 -20.18 12.46 -4.99
C PRO A 73 -20.34 12.25 -3.48
N ASN A 74 -21.13 13.09 -2.86
CA ASN A 74 -21.59 12.97 -1.48
C ASN A 74 -20.45 12.92 -0.45
N VAL A 75 -19.51 13.88 -0.58
CA VAL A 75 -18.29 13.96 0.22
C VAL A 75 -18.35 15.08 1.23
N LYS A 76 -17.85 14.83 2.42
CA LYS A 76 -17.59 15.83 3.47
C LYS A 76 -16.20 15.59 4.08
N ALA A 77 -15.67 16.59 4.76
CA ALA A 77 -14.43 16.46 5.50
C ALA A 77 -14.54 17.10 6.89
N ILE A 78 -13.81 16.54 7.85
CA ILE A 78 -13.70 17.01 9.24
C ILE A 78 -12.23 17.21 9.55
N SER A 79 -11.90 18.30 10.24
CA SER A 79 -10.53 18.49 10.75
C SER A 79 -10.20 17.45 11.82
N ALA A 80 -9.07 16.77 11.68
CA ALA A 80 -8.58 15.85 12.70
C ALA A 80 -8.30 16.52 14.05
N LEU A 81 -8.20 17.85 14.07
CA LEU A 81 -8.04 18.66 15.29
C LEU A 81 -9.39 18.90 16.03
N ASP A 82 -10.53 18.74 15.35
CA ASP A 82 -11.87 18.84 15.96
C ASP A 82 -12.26 17.49 16.56
N ARG A 83 -11.73 17.23 17.75
CA ARG A 83 -11.86 15.94 18.43
C ARG A 83 -13.31 15.49 18.61
N ASP A 84 -14.22 16.40 18.95
CA ASP A 84 -15.61 16.05 19.22
C ASP A 84 -16.33 15.58 17.95
N LYS A 85 -16.13 16.27 16.84
CA LYS A 85 -16.67 15.87 15.54
C LYS A 85 -16.05 14.57 15.02
N VAL A 86 -14.76 14.35 15.26
CA VAL A 86 -14.09 13.10 14.90
C VAL A 86 -14.67 11.93 15.67
N VAL A 87 -14.81 12.06 17.00
CA VAL A 87 -15.39 11.03 17.88
C VAL A 87 -16.84 10.73 17.49
N ASP A 88 -17.63 11.77 17.18
CA ASP A 88 -19.00 11.60 16.69
C ASP A 88 -19.05 10.87 15.35
N ALA A 89 -18.21 11.28 14.40
CA ALA A 89 -18.12 10.65 13.08
C ALA A 89 -17.80 9.16 13.19
N VAL A 90 -16.82 8.78 14.02
CA VAL A 90 -16.41 7.38 14.26
C VAL A 90 -17.56 6.61 14.94
N SER A 91 -18.19 7.18 15.97
CA SER A 91 -19.24 6.50 16.72
C SER A 91 -20.47 6.15 15.87
N THR A 92 -20.73 6.94 14.83
CA THR A 92 -21.88 6.80 13.92
C THR A 92 -21.53 6.26 12.54
N ALA A 93 -20.27 5.86 12.31
CA ALA A 93 -19.85 5.25 11.05
C ALA A 93 -20.46 3.87 10.87
N GLU A 94 -20.83 3.49 9.64
CA GLU A 94 -21.15 2.10 9.30
C GLU A 94 -19.86 1.30 9.13
N ILE A 95 -18.87 1.91 8.49
CA ILE A 95 -17.54 1.35 8.30
C ILE A 95 -16.49 2.46 8.39
N LEU A 96 -15.30 2.12 8.87
CA LEU A 96 -14.15 3.01 8.97
C LEU A 96 -13.05 2.55 8.03
N ALA A 97 -12.26 3.48 7.50
CA ALA A 97 -11.01 3.16 6.84
C ALA A 97 -9.88 4.06 7.34
N VAL A 98 -8.65 3.54 7.33
CA VAL A 98 -7.46 4.29 7.74
C VAL A 98 -6.43 4.22 6.60
N SER A 99 -5.99 5.38 6.10
CA SER A 99 -5.01 5.54 5.03
C SER A 99 -4.11 6.76 5.26
N VAL A 100 -3.55 6.85 6.47
CA VAL A 100 -2.76 7.99 6.95
C VAL A 100 -1.24 7.77 6.84
N GLY A 101 -0.81 6.55 6.52
CA GLY A 101 0.57 6.10 6.55
C GLY A 101 1.01 5.62 7.95
N LYS A 102 1.93 4.65 7.98
CA LYS A 102 2.39 3.97 9.19
C LYS A 102 2.73 4.94 10.33
N ASN A 103 3.42 6.04 10.03
CA ASN A 103 3.90 7.00 11.03
C ASN A 103 2.79 7.83 11.68
N ALA A 104 1.61 7.91 11.05
CA ALA A 104 0.47 8.66 11.59
C ALA A 104 -0.56 7.76 12.29
N LEU A 105 -0.44 6.43 12.18
CA LEU A 105 -1.38 5.49 12.81
C LEU A 105 -1.50 5.73 14.32
N GLU A 106 -0.39 5.84 15.03
CA GLU A 106 -0.40 6.08 16.49
C GLU A 106 -1.13 7.36 16.88
N LYS A 107 -1.10 8.38 16.01
CA LYS A 107 -1.73 9.69 16.27
C LYS A 107 -3.25 9.66 16.12
N VAL A 108 -3.80 8.79 15.26
CA VAL A 108 -5.25 8.71 15.00
C VAL A 108 -5.96 7.72 15.91
N ILE A 109 -5.26 6.74 16.46
CA ILE A 109 -5.84 5.70 17.33
C ILE A 109 -6.57 6.25 18.56
N PRO A 110 -6.06 7.27 19.29
CA PRO A 110 -6.78 7.80 20.45
C PRO A 110 -8.19 8.34 20.11
N ALA A 111 -8.34 8.98 18.95
CA ALA A 111 -9.64 9.48 18.50
C ALA A 111 -10.57 8.34 18.06
N ILE A 112 -10.02 7.32 17.38
CA ILE A 112 -10.76 6.11 17.02
C ILE A 112 -11.24 5.38 18.29
N ALA A 113 -10.37 5.20 19.29
CA ALA A 113 -10.72 4.56 20.55
C ALA A 113 -11.84 5.30 21.29
N ALA A 114 -11.78 6.64 21.36
CA ALA A 114 -12.83 7.44 21.96
C ALA A 114 -14.19 7.29 21.22
N GLY A 115 -14.16 7.23 19.89
CA GLY A 115 -15.33 6.97 19.06
C GLY A 115 -15.92 5.57 19.29
N LEU A 116 -15.06 4.55 19.42
CA LEU A 116 -15.46 3.19 19.76
C LEU A 116 -16.13 3.10 21.13
N VAL A 117 -15.59 3.80 22.14
CA VAL A 117 -16.20 3.86 23.48
C VAL A 117 -17.59 4.51 23.40
N ARG A 118 -17.73 5.66 22.72
CA ARG A 118 -19.03 6.32 22.52
C ARG A 118 -20.01 5.41 21.78
N ARG A 119 -19.56 4.72 20.72
CA ARG A 119 -20.38 3.75 19.98
C ARG A 119 -20.87 2.62 20.87
N PHE A 120 -19.99 2.01 21.65
CA PHE A 120 -20.32 0.92 22.55
C PHE A 120 -21.32 1.36 23.64
N THR A 121 -21.17 2.58 24.17
CA THR A 121 -22.12 3.16 25.15
C THR A 121 -23.50 3.34 24.54
N ASN A 122 -23.57 3.84 23.30
CA ASN A 122 -24.84 4.15 22.63
C ASN A 122 -25.51 2.92 22.03
N ASN A 123 -24.69 1.96 21.50
CA ASN A 123 -25.15 0.80 20.76
C ASN A 123 -24.25 -0.43 21.07
N PRO A 124 -24.38 -1.07 22.22
CA PRO A 124 -23.44 -2.09 22.71
C PRO A 124 -23.42 -3.39 21.90
N GLY A 125 -24.32 -3.57 20.94
CA GLY A 125 -24.38 -4.76 20.07
C GLY A 125 -23.91 -4.54 18.64
N ILE A 126 -23.48 -3.31 18.28
CA ILE A 126 -23.16 -2.97 16.88
C ILE A 126 -21.65 -2.76 16.73
N PRO A 127 -20.90 -3.72 16.15
CA PRO A 127 -19.46 -3.59 15.95
C PRO A 127 -19.11 -2.50 14.92
N LEU A 128 -17.85 -2.12 14.86
CA LEU A 128 -17.28 -1.26 13.82
C LEU A 128 -16.16 -1.98 13.09
N ASP A 129 -16.31 -2.11 11.80
CA ASP A 129 -15.29 -2.66 10.92
C ASP A 129 -14.35 -1.56 10.42
N ILE A 130 -13.04 -1.78 10.54
CA ILE A 130 -11.98 -0.81 10.22
C ILE A 130 -11.08 -1.40 9.14
N ILE A 131 -11.18 -0.85 7.93
CA ILE A 131 -10.31 -1.20 6.79
C ILE A 131 -8.96 -0.50 6.99
N LEU A 132 -7.90 -1.29 7.09
CA LEU A 132 -6.53 -0.81 7.27
C LEU A 132 -5.85 -0.69 5.91
N ALA A 133 -6.04 0.45 5.24
CA ALA A 133 -5.50 0.73 3.91
C ALA A 133 -4.06 1.26 3.99
N GLU A 134 -3.21 0.50 4.68
CA GLU A 134 -1.81 0.83 4.94
C GLU A 134 -0.86 -0.14 4.22
N ASN A 135 0.28 0.38 3.81
CA ASN A 135 1.31 -0.43 3.16
C ASN A 135 2.23 -1.06 4.23
N MET A 136 1.66 -1.95 5.04
CA MET A 136 2.41 -2.67 6.06
C MET A 136 1.89 -4.09 6.27
N ARG A 137 2.77 -5.00 6.66
CA ARG A 137 2.43 -6.37 7.06
C ARG A 137 1.91 -6.37 8.49
N SER A 138 0.99 -7.27 8.80
CA SER A 138 0.40 -7.44 10.16
C SER A 138 -0.22 -6.15 10.73
N ALA A 139 -0.86 -5.33 9.86
CA ALA A 139 -1.49 -4.08 10.24
C ALA A 139 -2.56 -4.27 11.33
N ALA A 140 -3.35 -5.34 11.25
CA ALA A 140 -4.38 -5.65 12.24
C ALA A 140 -3.80 -5.91 13.65
N SER A 141 -2.71 -6.66 13.73
CA SER A 141 -2.02 -6.92 15.02
C SER A 141 -1.46 -5.64 15.62
N PHE A 142 -0.83 -4.81 14.80
CA PHE A 142 -0.27 -3.53 15.22
C PHE A 142 -1.38 -2.59 15.75
N VAL A 143 -2.44 -2.39 14.98
CA VAL A 143 -3.57 -1.53 15.37
C VAL A 143 -4.29 -2.09 16.60
N ARG A 144 -4.47 -3.41 16.70
CA ARG A 144 -5.04 -4.05 17.89
C ARG A 144 -4.27 -3.72 19.17
N THR A 145 -2.94 -3.78 19.09
CA THR A 145 -2.06 -3.44 20.23
C THR A 145 -2.24 -1.98 20.63
N LEU A 146 -2.30 -1.07 19.67
CA LEU A 146 -2.52 0.35 19.93
C LEU A 146 -3.92 0.63 20.50
N LEU A 147 -4.96 -0.01 19.97
CA LEU A 147 -6.32 0.13 20.49
C LEU A 147 -6.43 -0.36 21.94
N LYS A 148 -5.83 -1.52 22.28
CA LYS A 148 -5.83 -2.04 23.65
C LYS A 148 -5.14 -1.10 24.66
N LYS A 149 -4.17 -0.30 24.22
CA LYS A 149 -3.53 0.73 25.05
C LYS A 149 -4.40 1.97 25.29
N ASN A 150 -5.35 2.24 24.39
CA ASN A 150 -6.15 3.46 24.38
C ASN A 150 -7.62 3.24 24.80
N LEU A 151 -8.08 2.00 24.86
CA LEU A 151 -9.43 1.64 25.29
C LEU A 151 -9.48 1.37 26.79
N PRO A 152 -10.63 1.60 27.44
CA PRO A 152 -10.81 1.23 28.83
C PRO A 152 -10.59 -0.26 29.07
N SER A 153 -10.12 -0.61 30.27
CA SER A 153 -10.03 -2.00 30.72
C SER A 153 -11.40 -2.69 30.59
N GLY A 154 -11.43 -3.90 30.01
CA GLY A 154 -12.67 -4.65 29.80
C GLY A 154 -13.45 -4.28 28.54
N PHE A 155 -13.00 -3.33 27.72
CA PHE A 155 -13.65 -3.06 26.44
C PHE A 155 -13.55 -4.31 25.52
N PRO A 156 -14.66 -4.81 24.96
CA PRO A 156 -14.69 -6.08 24.22
C PRO A 156 -14.18 -5.92 22.78
N VAL A 157 -12.88 -5.65 22.61
CA VAL A 157 -12.24 -5.39 21.31
C VAL A 157 -12.53 -6.50 20.30
N GLU A 158 -12.46 -7.76 20.73
CA GLU A 158 -12.55 -8.93 19.83
C GLU A 158 -13.94 -9.10 19.20
N THR A 159 -14.98 -8.60 19.84
CA THR A 159 -16.35 -8.66 19.33
C THR A 159 -16.83 -7.35 18.73
N MET A 160 -16.34 -6.22 19.23
CA MET A 160 -16.80 -4.89 18.83
C MET A 160 -15.98 -4.23 17.72
N VAL A 161 -14.79 -4.79 17.39
CA VAL A 161 -13.91 -4.18 16.40
C VAL A 161 -13.47 -5.22 15.37
N GLY A 162 -13.87 -5.02 14.12
CA GLY A 162 -13.28 -5.70 12.98
C GLY A 162 -12.02 -4.98 12.52
N LEU A 163 -10.91 -5.68 12.38
CA LEU A 163 -9.67 -5.12 11.85
C LEU A 163 -9.34 -5.83 10.54
N ILE A 164 -9.57 -5.12 9.44
CA ILE A 164 -9.52 -5.67 8.10
C ILE A 164 -8.20 -5.26 7.44
N GLU A 165 -7.25 -6.19 7.37
CA GLU A 165 -6.02 -5.99 6.60
C GLU A 165 -6.31 -5.91 5.10
N THR A 166 -5.48 -5.17 4.38
CA THR A 166 -5.61 -5.02 2.94
C THR A 166 -4.28 -5.27 2.22
N SER A 167 -4.38 -5.66 0.97
CA SER A 167 -3.27 -5.68 0.03
C SER A 167 -3.51 -4.61 -1.03
N ILE A 168 -2.85 -3.44 -0.86
CA ILE A 168 -3.02 -2.27 -1.73
C ILE A 168 -2.12 -2.43 -2.96
N GLY A 169 -2.69 -2.85 -4.07
CA GLY A 169 -1.98 -3.02 -5.34
C GLY A 169 -2.18 -1.87 -6.34
N LYS A 170 -2.96 -0.84 -6.00
CA LYS A 170 -3.22 0.31 -6.87
C LYS A 170 -2.03 1.26 -6.89
N MET A 171 -1.55 1.56 -8.09
CA MET A 171 -0.52 2.59 -8.29
C MET A 171 -1.17 3.96 -8.47
N VAL A 172 -0.62 4.94 -7.78
CA VAL A 172 -1.09 6.33 -7.84
C VAL A 172 0.06 7.20 -8.27
N PRO A 173 -0.01 7.80 -9.46
CA PRO A 173 1.07 8.61 -10.00
C PRO A 173 1.29 9.89 -9.20
N ILE A 174 2.43 10.54 -9.43
CA ILE A 174 2.65 11.90 -8.95
C ILE A 174 1.80 12.85 -9.80
N MET A 175 1.03 13.70 -9.15
CA MET A 175 0.24 14.71 -9.83
C MET A 175 1.10 15.93 -10.13
N PRO A 176 1.13 16.43 -11.38
CA PRO A 176 1.82 17.66 -11.73
C PRO A 176 1.28 18.84 -10.92
N LEU A 177 2.15 19.76 -10.49
CA LEU A 177 1.75 20.95 -9.74
C LEU A 177 0.71 21.78 -10.49
N ALA A 178 0.84 21.93 -11.81
CA ALA A 178 -0.11 22.63 -12.66
C ALA A 178 -1.53 22.06 -12.61
N GLU A 179 -1.71 20.75 -12.38
CA GLU A 179 -3.03 20.15 -12.21
C GLU A 179 -3.59 20.41 -10.81
N LEU A 180 -2.74 20.38 -9.78
CA LEU A 180 -3.14 20.72 -8.41
C LEU A 180 -3.47 22.20 -8.22
N GLU A 181 -2.84 23.08 -8.99
CA GLU A 181 -3.19 24.52 -9.01
C GLU A 181 -4.57 24.77 -9.61
N LYS A 182 -4.94 24.02 -10.65
CA LYS A 182 -6.28 24.10 -11.27
C LYS A 182 -7.35 23.51 -10.37
N ASP A 183 -7.09 22.34 -9.80
CA ASP A 183 -8.01 21.61 -8.94
C ASP A 183 -7.23 20.90 -7.80
N PRO A 184 -7.17 21.50 -6.61
CA PRO A 184 -6.47 20.91 -5.46
C PRO A 184 -7.06 19.57 -5.00
N LEU A 185 -8.29 19.25 -5.42
CA LEU A 185 -8.96 18.00 -5.05
C LEU A 185 -8.76 16.87 -6.07
N VAL A 186 -8.20 17.16 -7.26
CA VAL A 186 -7.96 16.12 -8.25
C VAL A 186 -7.00 15.05 -7.71
N VAL A 187 -7.23 13.82 -8.06
CA VAL A 187 -6.31 12.72 -7.78
C VAL A 187 -6.22 11.81 -9.00
N PHE A 188 -5.00 11.45 -9.38
CA PHE A 188 -4.75 10.51 -10.46
C PHE A 188 -4.71 9.09 -9.93
N ALA A 189 -5.10 8.14 -10.76
CA ALA A 189 -5.03 6.71 -10.47
C ALA A 189 -4.88 5.89 -11.76
N GLU A 190 -4.36 4.69 -11.64
CA GLU A 190 -4.41 3.70 -12.72
C GLU A 190 -5.80 3.03 -12.82
N PRO A 191 -6.08 2.30 -13.93
CA PRO A 191 -7.35 1.60 -14.10
C PRO A 191 -7.62 0.50 -13.07
N TYR A 192 -6.58 -0.15 -12.53
CA TYR A 192 -6.72 -1.19 -11.50
C TYR A 192 -7.49 -0.67 -10.29
N ASN A 193 -8.62 -1.31 -9.96
CA ASN A 193 -9.52 -0.83 -8.89
C ASN A 193 -10.07 -1.98 -8.02
N THR A 194 -9.24 -2.98 -7.72
CA THR A 194 -9.61 -4.12 -6.87
C THR A 194 -8.93 -4.01 -5.51
N LEU A 195 -9.70 -3.81 -4.46
CA LEU A 195 -9.24 -3.78 -3.08
C LEU A 195 -9.31 -5.19 -2.49
N ILE A 196 -8.15 -5.83 -2.38
CA ILE A 196 -8.00 -7.11 -1.72
C ILE A 196 -7.98 -6.87 -0.20
N LEU A 197 -8.83 -7.59 0.54
CA LEU A 197 -9.01 -7.39 1.96
C LEU A 197 -9.33 -8.70 2.71
N ASP A 198 -9.07 -8.71 4.01
CA ASP A 198 -9.30 -9.86 4.88
C ASP A 198 -10.81 -10.07 5.13
N GLY A 199 -11.36 -11.14 4.53
CA GLY A 199 -12.77 -11.49 4.75
C GLY A 199 -13.07 -11.94 6.17
N LYS A 200 -12.08 -12.48 6.89
CA LYS A 200 -12.26 -12.95 8.28
C LYS A 200 -12.15 -11.81 9.32
N GLY A 201 -11.59 -10.68 8.92
CA GLY A 201 -11.45 -9.51 9.80
C GLY A 201 -12.77 -8.81 10.11
N PHE A 202 -13.81 -8.98 9.27
CA PHE A 202 -15.12 -8.36 9.47
C PHE A 202 -15.88 -8.96 10.65
N LYS A 203 -16.60 -8.11 11.36
CA LYS A 203 -17.57 -8.45 12.40
C LYS A 203 -19.00 -8.25 11.92
N SER A 204 -19.19 -7.42 10.88
CA SER A 204 -20.46 -7.17 10.19
C SER A 204 -20.46 -7.85 8.81
N THR A 205 -21.59 -7.79 8.13
CA THR A 205 -21.70 -8.24 6.74
C THR A 205 -20.78 -7.43 5.83
N ILE A 206 -19.97 -8.12 5.02
CA ILE A 206 -19.08 -7.47 4.05
C ILE A 206 -19.92 -6.68 3.04
N PRO A 207 -19.62 -5.39 2.81
CA PRO A 207 -20.37 -4.58 1.85
C PRO A 207 -20.30 -5.16 0.43
N ALA A 208 -21.45 -5.25 -0.24
CA ALA A 208 -21.54 -5.68 -1.64
C ALA A 208 -21.14 -4.51 -2.58
N ILE A 209 -19.83 -4.21 -2.65
CA ILE A 209 -19.25 -3.14 -3.47
C ILE A 209 -18.39 -3.77 -4.56
N LYS A 210 -18.65 -3.36 -5.82
CA LYS A 210 -17.81 -3.78 -6.95
C LYS A 210 -16.36 -3.29 -6.73
N GLY A 211 -15.42 -4.22 -6.76
CA GLY A 211 -14.01 -3.94 -6.52
C GLY A 211 -13.52 -4.33 -5.11
N LEU A 212 -14.40 -4.69 -4.17
CA LEU A 212 -13.96 -5.38 -2.96
C LEU A 212 -13.74 -6.86 -3.24
N ALA A 213 -12.58 -7.37 -2.88
CA ALA A 213 -12.17 -8.77 -3.09
C ALA A 213 -11.76 -9.42 -1.75
N PRO A 214 -12.75 -9.87 -0.93
CA PRO A 214 -12.46 -10.51 0.34
C PRO A 214 -11.73 -11.85 0.13
N LYS A 215 -10.71 -12.10 0.97
CA LYS A 215 -9.88 -13.30 0.94
C LYS A 215 -9.87 -13.98 2.31
N ASN A 216 -9.83 -15.31 2.30
CA ASN A 216 -9.79 -16.12 3.53
C ASN A 216 -8.40 -16.15 4.17
N ASN A 217 -7.35 -15.93 3.39
CA ASN A 217 -5.95 -15.93 3.81
C ASN A 217 -5.27 -14.64 3.34
N ILE A 218 -5.55 -13.53 4.00
CA ILE A 218 -4.99 -12.22 3.60
C ILE A 218 -3.46 -12.20 3.60
N LYS A 219 -2.82 -12.99 4.47
CA LYS A 219 -1.35 -13.08 4.52
C LYS A 219 -0.76 -13.50 3.18
N ALA A 220 -1.33 -14.48 2.50
CA ALA A 220 -0.89 -14.92 1.17
C ALA A 220 -0.94 -13.75 0.16
N TRP A 221 -1.98 -12.93 0.20
CA TRP A 221 -2.17 -11.81 -0.71
C TRP A 221 -1.29 -10.59 -0.40
N VAL A 222 -1.01 -10.36 0.88
CA VAL A 222 -0.02 -9.35 1.31
C VAL A 222 1.39 -9.78 0.88
N ASP A 223 1.74 -11.05 1.09
CA ASP A 223 3.03 -11.60 0.65
C ASP A 223 3.13 -11.62 -0.89
N ARG A 224 2.06 -11.95 -1.62
CA ARG A 224 2.04 -11.83 -3.09
C ARG A 224 2.35 -10.40 -3.55
N LYS A 225 1.73 -9.41 -2.92
CA LYS A 225 2.01 -8.00 -3.22
C LYS A 225 3.45 -7.62 -2.88
N ALA A 226 3.97 -8.04 -1.74
CA ALA A 226 5.33 -7.73 -1.32
C ALA A 226 6.36 -8.41 -2.24
N PHE A 227 6.18 -9.72 -2.49
CA PHE A 227 7.20 -10.58 -3.10
C PHE A 227 7.05 -10.77 -4.61
N ILE A 228 5.94 -10.32 -5.22
CA ILE A 228 5.82 -10.25 -6.69
C ILE A 228 5.75 -8.79 -7.14
N HIS A 229 4.74 -8.04 -6.72
CA HIS A 229 4.53 -6.68 -7.20
C HIS A 229 5.66 -5.73 -6.79
N ASN A 230 5.90 -5.58 -5.47
CA ASN A 230 6.92 -4.65 -4.98
C ASN A 230 8.34 -5.12 -5.36
N LEU A 231 8.58 -6.43 -5.33
CA LEU A 231 9.85 -7.03 -5.72
C LEU A 231 10.12 -6.80 -7.21
N GLY A 232 9.17 -7.12 -8.09
CA GLY A 232 9.30 -6.94 -9.54
C GLY A 232 9.50 -5.46 -9.91
N HIS A 233 8.75 -4.56 -9.29
CA HIS A 233 8.88 -3.12 -9.54
C HIS A 233 10.27 -2.60 -9.16
N ALA A 234 10.79 -2.98 -7.99
CA ALA A 234 12.14 -2.60 -7.57
C ALA A 234 13.24 -3.27 -8.43
N THR A 235 13.04 -4.54 -8.81
CA THR A 235 13.96 -5.26 -9.72
C THR A 235 14.11 -4.54 -11.05
N ALA A 236 12.98 -4.16 -11.67
CA ALA A 236 13.00 -3.42 -12.93
C ALA A 236 13.77 -2.09 -12.78
N ALA A 237 13.51 -1.33 -11.71
CA ALA A 237 14.21 -0.07 -11.46
C ALA A 237 15.73 -0.27 -11.25
N TYR A 238 16.13 -1.25 -10.43
CA TYR A 238 17.53 -1.45 -10.09
C TYR A 238 18.35 -2.03 -11.26
N TYR A 239 17.82 -3.07 -11.91
CA TYR A 239 18.49 -3.69 -13.05
C TYR A 239 18.44 -2.76 -14.27
N GLY A 240 17.28 -2.14 -14.54
CA GLY A 240 17.15 -1.19 -15.64
C GLY A 240 18.09 0.02 -15.50
N TYR A 241 18.21 0.59 -14.29
CA TYR A 241 19.18 1.64 -14.01
C TYR A 241 20.63 1.20 -14.26
N SER A 242 20.98 -0.03 -13.91
CA SER A 242 22.35 -0.52 -14.11
C SER A 242 22.74 -0.62 -15.59
N LEU A 243 21.78 -0.87 -16.48
CA LEU A 243 21.99 -0.93 -17.94
C LEU A 243 21.79 0.44 -18.61
N HIS A 244 20.85 1.23 -18.11
CA HIS A 244 20.42 2.49 -18.70
C HIS A 244 20.41 3.63 -17.67
N PRO A 245 21.55 4.06 -17.13
CA PRO A 245 21.62 5.06 -16.04
C PRO A 245 21.15 6.45 -16.47
N GLY A 246 20.97 6.70 -17.76
CA GLY A 246 20.45 7.95 -18.31
C GLY A 246 18.94 7.98 -18.53
N SER A 247 18.23 6.84 -18.38
CA SER A 247 16.78 6.80 -18.50
C SER A 247 16.10 7.37 -17.26
N VAL A 248 14.95 7.98 -17.47
CA VAL A 248 14.15 8.63 -16.40
C VAL A 248 12.96 7.77 -15.99
N TYR A 249 12.25 7.20 -16.94
CA TYR A 249 10.96 6.55 -16.71
C TYR A 249 11.06 5.03 -16.75
N MET A 250 10.19 4.38 -15.96
CA MET A 250 10.09 2.92 -15.89
C MET A 250 9.74 2.26 -17.23
N TYR A 251 8.88 2.89 -18.04
CA TYR A 251 8.51 2.36 -19.35
C TYR A 251 9.70 2.33 -20.32
N GLU A 252 10.65 3.27 -20.23
CA GLU A 252 11.83 3.32 -21.10
C GLU A 252 12.72 2.08 -20.89
N ILE A 253 13.01 1.76 -19.63
CA ILE A 253 13.86 0.61 -19.29
C ILE A 253 13.14 -0.73 -19.51
N LEU A 254 11.82 -0.79 -19.35
CA LEU A 254 11.05 -2.01 -19.56
C LEU A 254 10.74 -2.30 -21.04
N ASP A 255 11.05 -1.37 -21.95
CA ASP A 255 11.06 -1.62 -23.40
C ASP A 255 12.32 -2.39 -23.83
N ASP A 256 13.40 -2.43 -23.00
CA ASP A 256 14.55 -3.29 -23.19
C ASP A 256 14.22 -4.75 -22.87
N SER A 257 14.54 -5.65 -23.80
CA SER A 257 14.23 -7.08 -23.70
C SER A 257 14.93 -7.79 -22.55
N ASP A 258 16.13 -7.35 -22.16
CA ASP A 258 16.91 -7.95 -21.09
C ASP A 258 16.36 -7.54 -19.74
N VAL A 259 15.99 -6.25 -19.56
CA VAL A 259 15.32 -5.75 -18.36
C VAL A 259 13.97 -6.44 -18.19
N PHE A 260 13.16 -6.51 -19.24
CA PHE A 260 11.88 -7.22 -19.23
C PHE A 260 12.05 -8.67 -18.80
N ARG A 261 12.93 -9.42 -19.49
CA ARG A 261 13.14 -10.85 -19.26
C ARG A 261 13.67 -11.12 -17.86
N PHE A 262 14.68 -10.37 -17.41
CA PHE A 262 15.22 -10.54 -16.06
C PHE A 262 14.18 -10.26 -14.99
N THR A 263 13.46 -9.15 -15.09
CA THR A 263 12.38 -8.78 -14.16
C THR A 263 11.31 -9.87 -14.08
N ARG A 264 10.83 -10.35 -15.24
CA ARG A 264 9.83 -11.42 -15.30
C ARG A 264 10.34 -12.71 -14.66
N ASN A 265 11.58 -13.09 -14.91
CA ASN A 265 12.16 -14.31 -14.35
C ASN A 265 12.33 -14.22 -12.81
N VAL A 266 12.72 -13.07 -12.27
CA VAL A 266 12.78 -12.84 -10.82
C VAL A 266 11.39 -12.97 -10.22
N MET A 267 10.36 -12.39 -10.84
CA MET A 267 8.97 -12.49 -10.37
C MET A 267 8.45 -13.93 -10.44
N LEU A 268 8.79 -14.70 -11.48
CA LEU A 268 8.44 -16.12 -11.62
C LEU A 268 9.13 -16.99 -10.55
N GLN A 269 10.40 -16.73 -10.24
CA GLN A 269 11.07 -17.42 -9.12
C GLN A 269 10.36 -17.18 -7.81
N SER A 270 9.95 -15.94 -7.54
CA SER A 270 9.17 -15.59 -6.35
C SER A 270 7.78 -16.22 -6.35
N ALA A 271 7.12 -16.31 -7.51
CA ALA A 271 5.83 -16.96 -7.66
C ALA A 271 5.88 -18.45 -7.30
N ASP A 272 6.93 -19.17 -7.71
CA ASP A 272 7.10 -20.59 -7.33
C ASP A 272 7.29 -20.78 -5.82
N ILE A 273 8.01 -19.85 -5.17
CA ILE A 273 8.16 -19.81 -3.72
C ILE A 273 6.80 -19.62 -3.04
N LEU A 274 6.03 -18.61 -3.48
CA LEU A 274 4.71 -18.29 -2.93
C LEU A 274 3.71 -19.44 -3.13
N ARG A 275 3.69 -20.07 -4.30
CA ARG A 275 2.84 -21.24 -4.57
C ARG A 275 3.14 -22.40 -3.63
N THR A 276 4.42 -22.59 -3.29
CA THR A 276 4.82 -23.62 -2.32
C THR A 276 4.41 -23.25 -0.89
N ALA A 277 4.53 -21.98 -0.52
CA ALA A 277 4.14 -21.50 0.81
C ALA A 277 2.63 -21.43 1.03
N TYR A 278 1.86 -21.21 -0.05
CA TYR A 278 0.40 -21.01 -0.02
C TYR A 278 -0.31 -21.89 -1.08
N PRO A 279 -0.25 -23.22 -0.97
CA PRO A 279 -0.70 -24.14 -2.02
C PRO A 279 -2.21 -24.10 -2.30
N GLY A 280 -3.00 -23.55 -1.38
CA GLY A 280 -4.46 -23.41 -1.54
C GLY A 280 -4.93 -22.04 -2.03
N ASP A 281 -4.01 -21.05 -2.13
CA ASP A 281 -4.37 -19.66 -2.45
C ASP A 281 -4.08 -19.29 -3.91
N PHE A 282 -3.09 -19.95 -4.56
CA PHE A 282 -2.62 -19.58 -5.90
C PHE A 282 -2.35 -20.78 -6.78
N THR A 283 -2.80 -20.73 -8.04
CA THR A 283 -2.31 -21.61 -9.10
C THR A 283 -1.09 -20.99 -9.81
N ALA A 284 -0.38 -21.77 -10.62
CA ALA A 284 0.72 -21.26 -11.43
C ALA A 284 0.21 -20.21 -12.44
N SER A 285 -0.90 -20.49 -13.13
CA SER A 285 -1.51 -19.59 -14.10
C SER A 285 -1.93 -18.27 -13.47
N ASP A 286 -2.61 -18.29 -12.29
CA ASP A 286 -3.02 -17.05 -11.60
C ASP A 286 -1.83 -16.12 -11.30
N LEU A 287 -0.68 -16.71 -10.95
CA LEU A 287 0.52 -15.91 -10.64
C LEU A 287 1.23 -15.43 -11.89
N GLU A 288 1.26 -16.22 -12.98
CA GLU A 288 1.81 -15.80 -14.28
C GLU A 288 0.98 -14.67 -14.88
N ASP A 289 -0.35 -14.82 -14.92
CA ASP A 289 -1.26 -13.78 -15.40
C ASP A 289 -1.12 -12.49 -14.60
N HIS A 290 -0.95 -12.62 -13.27
CA HIS A 290 -0.71 -11.48 -12.40
C HIS A 290 0.64 -10.80 -12.66
N ILE A 291 1.70 -11.56 -12.94
CA ILE A 291 3.02 -11.03 -13.30
C ILE A 291 2.95 -10.25 -14.61
N ASP A 292 2.31 -10.81 -15.62
CA ASP A 292 2.19 -10.19 -16.93
C ASP A 292 1.33 -8.92 -16.88
N ASP A 293 0.23 -8.92 -16.12
CA ASP A 293 -0.56 -7.71 -15.80
C ASP A 293 0.30 -6.64 -15.10
N LEU A 294 1.11 -7.02 -14.10
CA LEU A 294 1.96 -6.07 -13.39
C LEU A 294 3.00 -5.43 -14.31
N ILE A 295 3.67 -6.21 -15.14
CA ILE A 295 4.69 -5.68 -16.07
C ILE A 295 4.03 -4.75 -17.09
N TYR A 296 2.85 -5.11 -17.61
CA TYR A 296 2.05 -4.22 -18.47
C TYR A 296 1.74 -2.89 -17.77
N ARG A 297 1.33 -2.92 -16.51
CA ARG A 297 1.04 -1.74 -15.70
C ARG A 297 2.29 -0.91 -15.39
N PHE A 298 3.45 -1.54 -15.13
CA PHE A 298 4.72 -0.83 -14.92
C PHE A 298 5.19 -0.07 -16.17
N ARG A 299 4.78 -0.54 -17.37
CA ARG A 299 5.04 0.12 -18.66
C ARG A 299 4.03 1.23 -19.00
N ASN A 300 3.04 1.48 -18.16
CA ASN A 300 2.03 2.50 -18.42
C ASN A 300 2.64 3.91 -18.43
N LYS A 301 2.84 4.46 -19.64
CA LYS A 301 3.43 5.78 -19.88
C LYS A 301 2.64 6.92 -19.21
N ALA A 302 1.32 6.76 -19.07
CA ALA A 302 0.45 7.77 -18.48
C ALA A 302 0.69 7.95 -16.95
N LEU A 303 1.32 6.98 -16.29
CA LEU A 303 1.69 7.09 -14.87
C LEU A 303 2.94 7.96 -14.66
N GLN A 304 3.78 8.11 -15.67
CA GLN A 304 5.07 8.83 -15.58
C GLN A 304 5.90 8.42 -14.37
N ASP A 305 5.94 7.11 -14.10
CA ASP A 305 6.65 6.58 -12.95
C ASP A 305 8.15 6.61 -13.19
N THR A 306 8.89 7.33 -12.35
CA THR A 306 10.33 7.50 -12.55
C THR A 306 11.13 6.38 -11.88
N ILE A 307 12.26 6.01 -12.50
CA ILE A 307 13.21 5.04 -11.95
C ILE A 307 13.65 5.45 -10.55
N PHE A 308 13.94 6.75 -10.35
CA PHE A 308 14.29 7.30 -9.05
C PHE A 308 13.22 7.02 -8.00
N ARG A 309 11.94 7.39 -8.28
CA ARG A 309 10.84 7.19 -7.33
C ARG A 309 10.63 5.71 -6.99
N VAL A 310 10.76 4.84 -7.99
CA VAL A 310 10.57 3.39 -7.80
C VAL A 310 11.74 2.77 -7.03
N GLY A 311 12.97 3.25 -7.24
CA GLY A 311 14.18 2.69 -6.63
C GLY A 311 14.53 3.24 -5.26
N LEU A 312 14.25 4.52 -4.95
CA LEU A 312 14.64 5.22 -3.72
C LEU A 312 14.15 4.51 -2.43
N ASP A 313 14.74 4.88 -1.29
CA ASP A 313 14.44 4.37 0.05
C ASP A 313 14.99 2.92 0.23
N LEU A 314 16.31 2.81 -0.02
CA LEU A 314 17.05 1.55 0.00
C LEU A 314 16.98 0.87 1.37
N ASN A 315 17.13 1.63 2.45
CA ASN A 315 17.06 1.10 3.82
C ASN A 315 15.76 0.31 4.07
N ARG A 316 14.63 0.79 3.57
CA ARG A 316 13.36 0.10 3.71
C ARG A 316 13.22 -1.04 2.70
N LYS A 317 13.55 -0.81 1.43
CA LYS A 317 13.28 -1.80 0.36
C LYS A 317 14.18 -3.01 0.39
N LEU A 318 15.41 -2.84 0.90
CA LEU A 318 16.38 -3.93 1.07
C LEU A 318 16.36 -4.53 2.49
N ASN A 319 15.51 -4.01 3.38
CA ASN A 319 15.38 -4.50 4.75
C ASN A 319 15.02 -5.99 4.82
N ALA A 320 15.43 -6.66 5.89
CA ALA A 320 15.22 -8.09 6.12
C ALA A 320 13.73 -8.51 6.07
N ASP A 321 12.81 -7.62 6.41
CA ASP A 321 11.37 -7.90 6.41
C ASP A 321 10.64 -7.45 5.13
N ASP A 322 11.34 -6.82 4.18
CA ASP A 322 10.72 -6.28 2.96
C ASP A 322 10.88 -7.26 1.77
N ARG A 323 10.62 -6.79 0.58
CA ARG A 323 10.36 -7.51 -0.68
C ARG A 323 11.41 -8.53 -1.12
N PHE A 324 12.71 -8.25 -0.95
CA PHE A 324 13.77 -9.16 -1.36
C PHE A 324 14.06 -10.19 -0.27
N MET A 325 14.48 -9.73 0.91
CA MET A 325 14.84 -10.64 1.99
C MET A 325 13.65 -11.43 2.53
N GLY A 326 12.46 -10.81 2.61
CA GLY A 326 11.25 -11.55 2.98
C GLY A 326 10.93 -12.70 2.03
N ALA A 327 11.15 -12.51 0.71
CA ALA A 327 11.00 -13.58 -0.28
C ALA A 327 12.11 -14.64 -0.15
N ILE A 328 13.36 -14.21 0.13
CA ILE A 328 14.50 -15.11 0.37
C ILE A 328 14.27 -15.94 1.65
N HIS A 329 13.83 -15.33 2.74
CA HIS A 329 13.49 -16.06 3.98
C HIS A 329 12.42 -17.11 3.75
N LEU A 330 11.37 -16.75 2.98
CA LEU A 330 10.34 -17.70 2.61
C LEU A 330 10.93 -18.84 1.74
N ALA A 331 11.81 -18.53 0.80
CA ALA A 331 12.51 -19.53 -0.01
C ALA A 331 13.37 -20.47 0.83
N MET A 332 14.13 -19.94 1.79
CA MET A 332 14.95 -20.73 2.70
C MET A 332 14.09 -21.67 3.55
N GLN A 333 12.98 -21.18 4.09
CA GLN A 333 12.01 -21.98 4.86
C GLN A 333 11.48 -23.18 4.07
N TYR A 334 11.21 -23.00 2.76
CA TYR A 334 10.67 -24.04 1.88
C TYR A 334 11.72 -24.72 1.00
N ARG A 335 13.00 -24.47 1.22
CA ARG A 335 14.15 -25.03 0.46
C ARG A 335 14.04 -24.80 -1.04
N LYS A 336 13.61 -23.60 -1.43
CA LYS A 336 13.48 -23.16 -2.82
C LYS A 336 14.69 -22.33 -3.26
N PRO A 337 15.03 -22.36 -4.57
CA PRO A 337 16.06 -21.47 -5.10
C PRO A 337 15.63 -20.01 -5.04
N TYR A 338 16.59 -19.11 -4.76
CA TYR A 338 16.39 -17.65 -4.67
C TYR A 338 17.50 -16.84 -5.34
N ASN A 339 18.29 -17.48 -6.20
CA ASN A 339 19.46 -16.88 -6.83
C ASN A 339 19.12 -15.63 -7.66
N LEU A 340 18.02 -15.62 -8.42
CA LEU A 340 17.61 -14.47 -9.21
C LEU A 340 17.14 -13.30 -8.32
N ILE A 341 16.43 -13.59 -7.23
CA ILE A 341 16.01 -12.59 -6.24
C ILE A 341 17.23 -11.94 -5.57
N LEU A 342 18.21 -12.77 -5.22
CA LEU A 342 19.47 -12.32 -4.63
C LEU A 342 20.27 -11.43 -5.60
N GLU A 343 20.35 -11.84 -6.86
CA GLU A 343 20.97 -11.06 -7.91
C GLU A 343 20.28 -9.72 -8.11
N ALA A 344 18.94 -9.71 -8.16
CA ALA A 344 18.15 -8.49 -8.26
C ALA A 344 18.43 -7.54 -7.07
N MET A 345 18.49 -8.08 -5.84
CA MET A 345 18.84 -7.32 -4.64
C MET A 345 20.22 -6.68 -4.74
N SER A 346 21.21 -7.40 -5.32
CA SER A 346 22.57 -6.86 -5.47
C SER A 346 22.66 -5.64 -6.38
N PHE A 347 21.77 -5.48 -7.37
CA PHE A 347 21.66 -4.24 -8.16
C PHE A 347 21.11 -3.08 -7.30
N GLY A 348 20.21 -3.37 -6.34
CA GLY A 348 19.73 -2.37 -5.38
C GLY A 348 20.83 -1.78 -4.51
N LEU A 349 21.82 -2.59 -4.11
CA LEU A 349 23.00 -2.12 -3.36
C LEU A 349 23.88 -1.14 -4.17
N CYS A 350 23.75 -1.12 -5.49
CA CYS A 350 24.48 -0.24 -6.41
C CYS A 350 23.61 0.90 -6.98
N PHE A 351 22.36 1.04 -6.52
CA PHE A 351 21.43 2.02 -7.06
C PHE A 351 21.76 3.44 -6.60
N ARG A 352 21.96 4.36 -7.58
CA ARG A 352 22.37 5.75 -7.33
C ARG A 352 21.60 6.74 -8.22
N ALA A 353 20.38 6.40 -8.61
CA ALA A 353 19.56 7.31 -9.41
C ALA A 353 19.27 8.62 -8.64
N LYS A 354 19.03 9.68 -9.39
CA LYS A 354 18.73 11.01 -8.87
C LYS A 354 17.37 11.47 -9.37
N ASP A 355 16.78 12.43 -8.67
CA ASP A 355 15.57 13.11 -9.12
C ASP A 355 15.84 14.03 -10.32
N GLU A 356 14.79 14.63 -10.88
CA GLU A 356 14.88 15.54 -12.03
C GLU A 356 15.74 16.78 -11.75
N ALA A 357 15.92 17.18 -10.48
CA ALA A 357 16.78 18.27 -10.07
C ALA A 357 18.24 17.83 -9.80
N GLY A 358 18.54 16.53 -9.98
CA GLY A 358 19.86 15.98 -9.75
C GLY A 358 20.16 15.63 -8.29
N ASN A 359 19.15 15.60 -7.40
CA ASN A 359 19.32 15.27 -6.00
C ASN A 359 19.19 13.77 -5.77
N SER A 360 20.03 13.23 -4.89
CA SER A 360 19.90 11.88 -4.35
C SER A 360 18.95 11.87 -3.15
N PHE A 361 18.32 10.73 -2.88
CA PHE A 361 17.50 10.57 -1.68
C PHE A 361 18.41 10.54 -0.45
N PRO A 362 18.21 11.43 0.57
CA PRO A 362 19.19 11.61 1.65
C PRO A 362 19.56 10.35 2.42
N SER A 363 18.57 9.50 2.75
CA SER A 363 18.85 8.25 3.47
C SER A 363 19.62 7.23 2.64
N ASP A 364 19.47 7.27 1.30
CA ASP A 364 20.17 6.36 0.40
C ASP A 364 21.65 6.75 0.28
N VAL A 365 21.97 8.04 0.32
CA VAL A 365 23.37 8.50 0.37
C VAL A 365 24.05 7.94 1.62
N MET A 366 23.43 8.10 2.79
CA MET A 366 23.97 7.59 4.06
C MET A 366 24.13 6.05 4.04
N PHE A 367 23.17 5.34 3.47
CA PHE A 367 23.23 3.89 3.31
C PHE A 367 24.41 3.46 2.42
N LEU A 368 24.55 4.10 1.27
CA LEU A 368 25.60 3.77 0.29
C LEU A 368 26.99 4.08 0.86
N ASP A 369 27.15 5.17 1.59
CA ASP A 369 28.40 5.50 2.29
C ASP A 369 28.72 4.47 3.38
N SER A 370 27.71 3.95 4.06
CA SER A 370 27.89 2.94 5.11
C SER A 370 28.30 1.59 4.53
N ILE A 371 27.66 1.15 3.42
CA ILE A 371 27.95 -0.14 2.80
C ILE A 371 29.36 -0.18 2.16
N GLU A 372 29.87 0.96 1.69
CA GLU A 372 31.25 1.10 1.20
C GLU A 372 32.28 1.00 2.32
N LYS A 373 31.96 1.47 3.53
CA LYS A 373 32.84 1.40 4.71
C LYS A 373 32.85 0.01 5.31
N ASP A 374 31.70 -0.58 5.58
CA ASP A 374 31.55 -1.92 6.14
C ASP A 374 30.28 -2.59 5.60
N PHE A 375 30.46 -3.49 4.65
CA PHE A 375 29.38 -4.18 3.98
C PHE A 375 28.53 -5.02 4.95
N GLU A 376 29.17 -5.87 5.77
CA GLU A 376 28.47 -6.82 6.62
C GLU A 376 27.75 -6.11 7.77
N LEU A 377 28.43 -5.19 8.44
CA LEU A 377 27.86 -4.42 9.54
C LEU A 377 26.65 -3.59 9.06
N THR A 378 26.72 -3.01 7.86
CA THR A 378 25.61 -2.25 7.29
C THR A 378 24.39 -3.12 7.02
N LEU A 379 24.55 -4.35 6.50
CA LEU A 379 23.43 -5.27 6.31
C LEU A 379 22.78 -5.66 7.65
N ILE A 380 23.58 -5.88 8.67
CA ILE A 380 23.10 -6.28 9.99
C ILE A 380 22.42 -5.09 10.69
N GLU A 381 23.08 -3.95 10.84
CA GLU A 381 22.61 -2.84 11.66
C GLU A 381 21.53 -1.98 10.98
N LEU A 382 21.66 -1.72 9.66
CA LEU A 382 20.73 -0.85 8.96
C LEU A 382 19.59 -1.62 8.28
N LEU A 383 19.88 -2.82 7.74
CA LEU A 383 18.86 -3.62 7.05
C LEU A 383 18.25 -4.71 7.95
N GLY A 384 18.77 -4.94 9.15
CA GLY A 384 18.22 -5.88 10.10
C GLY A 384 18.46 -7.35 9.75
N PHE A 385 19.54 -7.68 9.03
CA PHE A 385 19.90 -9.07 8.74
C PHE A 385 20.35 -9.77 10.01
N ASP A 386 19.93 -11.02 10.16
CA ASP A 386 20.39 -11.87 11.25
C ASP A 386 21.83 -12.37 10.96
N PRO A 387 22.82 -12.10 11.85
CA PRO A 387 24.22 -12.43 11.58
C PRO A 387 24.50 -13.94 11.51
N VAL A 388 23.59 -14.78 11.98
CA VAL A 388 23.70 -16.24 11.96
C VAL A 388 22.84 -16.86 10.87
N LEU A 389 21.56 -16.52 10.85
CA LEU A 389 20.58 -17.09 9.90
C LEU A 389 20.83 -16.62 8.47
N ASP A 390 21.20 -15.34 8.30
CA ASP A 390 21.40 -14.73 6.98
C ASP A 390 22.86 -14.78 6.51
N LEU A 391 23.78 -15.35 7.27
CA LEU A 391 25.19 -15.43 6.90
C LEU A 391 25.42 -15.98 5.48
N PRO A 392 24.77 -17.06 5.01
CA PRO A 392 24.95 -17.57 3.66
C PRO A 392 24.44 -16.58 2.59
N VAL A 393 23.46 -15.74 2.91
CA VAL A 393 22.94 -14.69 2.01
C VAL A 393 23.92 -13.52 1.97
N ILE A 394 24.41 -13.07 3.13
CA ILE A 394 25.41 -11.99 3.27
C ILE A 394 26.66 -12.31 2.44
N GLU A 395 27.23 -13.51 2.57
CA GLU A 395 28.41 -13.93 1.83
C GLU A 395 28.21 -13.93 0.30
N LYS A 396 27.04 -14.40 -0.16
CA LYS A 396 26.70 -14.39 -1.59
C LYS A 396 26.49 -12.97 -2.11
N LEU A 397 25.76 -12.12 -1.35
CA LEU A 397 25.56 -10.71 -1.68
C LEU A 397 26.87 -9.96 -1.78
N LYS A 398 27.82 -10.21 -0.84
CA LYS A 398 29.15 -9.60 -0.86
C LYS A 398 29.93 -9.93 -2.12
N LYS A 399 29.87 -11.18 -2.59
CA LYS A 399 30.47 -11.60 -3.85
C LYS A 399 29.84 -10.91 -5.06
N LEU A 400 28.49 -10.87 -5.13
CA LEU A 400 27.78 -10.21 -6.21
C LEU A 400 28.05 -8.70 -6.23
N TYR A 401 28.08 -8.06 -5.06
CA TYR A 401 28.39 -6.65 -4.93
C TYR A 401 29.79 -6.29 -5.46
N LYS A 402 30.83 -7.07 -5.06
CA LYS A 402 32.20 -6.88 -5.56
C LYS A 402 32.28 -6.97 -7.08
N VAL A 403 31.69 -8.01 -7.68
CA VAL A 403 31.64 -8.16 -9.14
C VAL A 403 31.03 -6.93 -9.81
N LYS A 404 29.98 -6.34 -9.23
CA LYS A 404 29.34 -5.13 -9.78
C LYS A 404 30.15 -3.85 -9.59
N GLN A 405 31.05 -3.82 -8.62
CA GLN A 405 32.01 -2.72 -8.42
C GLN A 405 33.29 -2.88 -9.28
N GLY A 406 33.43 -3.97 -10.03
CA GLY A 406 34.60 -4.24 -10.85
C GLY A 406 35.82 -4.73 -10.05
N VAL A 407 35.60 -5.29 -8.86
CA VAL A 407 36.61 -5.83 -7.93
C VAL A 407 36.53 -7.33 -7.84
#